data_2c2641d9e8da20f4557923cbccf21e3c
#
_entry.id   2c2641d9e8da20f4557923cbccf21e3c
#
_cell.length_a   1.000
_cell.length_b   1.000
_cell.length_c   1.000
_cell.angle_alpha   90.00
_cell.angle_beta   90.00
_cell.angle_gamma   90.00
#
_symmetry.space_group_name_H-M   'P 1'
#
loop_
_entity.id
_entity.type
_entity.pdbx_description
1 polymer ?
#
loop_
_entity_poly.entity_id
_entity_poly.type
_entity_poly.pdbx_seq_one_letter_code
_entity_poly.pdbx_strand_id
1 'polypeptide(L)'
;PPAQYPVISVPAITEWEVAPLFDNLPQAKQSEDIKPMEQFDQGWGSILYRTTLKEDVKGILHIDEVHDWAQVFADGKLLGRLDRRRGEFTLPLKETLKKGTRLDILVEAMGRVNFDKSIHDRKGITNKVEVVSGEQVKELKGWEVYNLPPFYEFVSQKNYQAGKPVDGPAYYKATFRLDK
;
A
#
# COMPACT_ATOMS: atom_id res chain seq x y z
N PRO A 1 36.02 -24.47 15.08
CA PRO A 1 34.85 -23.60 15.00
C PRO A 1 35.24 -22.34 14.24
N PRO A 2 34.32 -21.80 13.41
CA PRO A 2 34.59 -20.56 12.68
C PRO A 2 34.89 -19.42 13.67
N ALA A 3 35.78 -18.49 13.27
CA ALA A 3 36.09 -17.32 14.06
C ALA A 3 34.81 -16.49 14.31
N GLN A 4 34.62 -16.05 15.55
CA GLN A 4 33.56 -15.13 15.88
C GLN A 4 33.94 -13.73 15.38
N TYR A 5 33.13 -13.17 14.50
CA TYR A 5 33.30 -11.78 14.07
C TYR A 5 32.78 -10.83 15.18
N PRO A 6 33.41 -9.67 15.36
CA PRO A 6 32.91 -8.69 16.31
C PRO A 6 31.52 -8.20 15.95
N VAL A 7 30.66 -8.09 16.95
CA VAL A 7 29.31 -7.53 16.78
C VAL A 7 29.40 -6.00 16.75
N ILE A 8 28.82 -5.38 15.73
CA ILE A 8 28.74 -3.92 15.63
C ILE A 8 27.45 -3.46 16.30
N SER A 9 27.55 -2.51 17.22
CA SER A 9 26.40 -1.84 17.81
C SER A 9 26.11 -0.55 17.05
N VAL A 10 24.91 -0.44 16.49
CA VAL A 10 24.43 0.79 15.87
C VAL A 10 23.88 1.70 16.97
N PRO A 11 24.31 2.98 17.07
CA PRO A 11 23.78 3.90 18.05
C PRO A 11 22.28 4.17 17.81
N ALA A 12 21.55 4.60 18.83
CA ALA A 12 20.17 5.02 18.68
C ALA A 12 20.10 6.21 17.70
N ILE A 13 19.25 6.07 16.70
CA ILE A 13 19.03 7.11 15.69
C ILE A 13 17.93 8.03 16.22
N THR A 14 18.26 9.30 16.43
CA THR A 14 17.36 10.32 16.99
C THR A 14 16.91 11.36 15.97
N GLU A 15 17.63 11.47 14.86
CA GLU A 15 17.35 12.44 13.81
C GLU A 15 16.81 11.70 12.57
N TRP A 16 15.63 12.10 12.16
CA TRP A 16 14.92 11.52 11.02
C TRP A 16 14.54 12.60 10.03
N GLU A 17 14.59 12.22 8.77
CA GLU A 17 13.93 12.95 7.68
C GLU A 17 12.71 12.13 7.24
N VAL A 18 11.60 12.79 6.98
CA VAL A 18 10.31 12.16 6.67
C VAL A 18 9.77 12.72 5.36
N ALA A 19 9.26 11.85 4.52
CA ALA A 19 8.53 12.21 3.29
C ALA A 19 7.18 11.47 3.29
N PRO A 20 6.05 12.15 3.60
CA PRO A 20 4.71 11.54 3.60
C PRO A 20 4.39 10.94 2.23
N LEU A 21 3.82 9.74 2.20
CA LEU A 21 3.59 9.01 0.95
C LEU A 21 2.68 9.77 0.00
N PHE A 22 1.55 10.29 0.50
CA PHE A 22 0.53 10.93 -0.36
C PHE A 22 1.01 12.24 -0.99
N ASP A 23 2.02 12.88 -0.41
CA ASP A 23 2.66 14.09 -0.95
C ASP A 23 3.83 13.76 -1.91
N ASN A 24 4.20 12.49 -2.02
CA ASN A 24 5.36 12.00 -2.75
C ASN A 24 5.04 10.90 -3.76
N LEU A 25 3.79 10.87 -4.26
CA LEU A 25 3.37 9.90 -5.26
C LEU A 25 4.05 10.17 -6.60
N PRO A 26 4.40 9.12 -7.36
CA PRO A 26 4.87 9.27 -8.74
C PRO A 26 3.72 9.64 -9.69
N GLN A 27 3.99 9.66 -10.98
CA GLN A 27 2.94 9.80 -11.98
C GLN A 27 1.99 8.60 -11.95
N ALA A 28 0.69 8.87 -11.96
CA ALA A 28 -0.34 7.85 -11.99
C ALA A 28 -0.43 7.16 -13.35
N LYS A 29 -0.66 5.87 -13.34
CA LYS A 29 -1.15 5.10 -14.50
C LYS A 29 -2.68 5.01 -14.39
N GLN A 30 -3.39 5.25 -15.48
CA GLN A 30 -4.86 5.18 -15.49
C GLN A 30 -5.34 3.78 -15.83
N SER A 31 -6.36 3.30 -15.13
CA SER A 31 -7.00 2.02 -15.41
C SER A 31 -8.49 2.08 -15.08
N GLU A 32 -9.35 1.64 -15.98
CA GLU A 32 -10.80 1.58 -15.68
C GLU A 32 -11.07 0.49 -14.62
N ASP A 33 -10.46 -0.66 -14.78
CA ASP A 33 -10.62 -1.81 -13.89
C ASP A 33 -9.39 -2.00 -13.01
N ILE A 34 -9.58 -2.68 -11.87
CA ILE A 34 -8.48 -3.19 -11.06
C ILE A 34 -7.71 -4.24 -11.87
N LYS A 35 -6.39 -4.20 -11.72
CA LYS A 35 -5.46 -5.17 -12.30
C LYS A 35 -4.32 -5.43 -11.32
N PRO A 36 -3.72 -6.63 -11.35
CA PRO A 36 -2.55 -6.94 -10.52
C PRO A 36 -1.36 -6.06 -10.88
N MET A 37 -0.44 -5.89 -9.92
CA MET A 37 0.71 -4.96 -10.07
C MET A 37 1.61 -5.30 -11.25
N GLU A 38 1.67 -6.57 -11.66
CA GLU A 38 2.47 -7.01 -12.81
C GLU A 38 1.96 -6.41 -14.14
N GLN A 39 0.68 -6.05 -14.22
CA GLN A 39 0.13 -5.34 -15.39
C GLN A 39 0.46 -3.84 -15.40
N PHE A 40 1.08 -3.36 -14.34
CA PHE A 40 1.61 -2.01 -14.23
C PHE A 40 3.14 -1.99 -14.21
N ASP A 41 3.79 -3.05 -14.72
CA ASP A 41 5.24 -3.20 -14.81
C ASP A 41 5.94 -3.18 -13.44
N GLN A 42 5.28 -3.71 -12.41
CA GLN A 42 5.85 -3.83 -11.08
C GLN A 42 5.68 -5.26 -10.56
N GLY A 43 6.76 -5.85 -10.05
CA GLY A 43 6.76 -7.23 -9.58
C GLY A 43 6.88 -7.39 -8.06
N TRP A 44 7.15 -6.31 -7.30
CA TRP A 44 7.41 -6.33 -5.87
C TRP A 44 7.31 -4.94 -5.25
N GLY A 45 7.32 -4.84 -3.92
CA GLY A 45 7.14 -3.59 -3.20
C GLY A 45 5.67 -3.26 -2.97
N SER A 46 5.34 -1.99 -2.94
CA SER A 46 3.97 -1.53 -2.69
C SER A 46 3.35 -0.91 -3.93
N ILE A 47 2.04 -0.98 -4.02
CA ILE A 47 1.26 -0.34 -5.09
C ILE A 47 0.06 0.36 -4.46
N LEU A 48 -0.25 1.57 -4.93
CA LEU A 48 -1.41 2.32 -4.46
C LEU A 48 -2.45 2.39 -5.58
N TYR A 49 -3.66 1.95 -5.26
CA TYR A 49 -4.84 2.13 -6.09
C TYR A 49 -5.70 3.24 -5.51
N ARG A 50 -6.01 4.25 -6.31
CA ARG A 50 -6.82 5.41 -5.93
C ARG A 50 -8.03 5.53 -6.84
N THR A 51 -9.20 5.78 -6.26
CA THR A 51 -10.37 6.22 -7.01
C THR A 51 -11.10 7.34 -6.28
N THR A 52 -11.84 8.16 -7.01
CA THR A 52 -12.75 9.16 -6.44
C THR A 52 -14.17 8.65 -6.54
N LEU A 53 -14.87 8.57 -5.43
CA LEU A 53 -16.23 8.05 -5.37
C LEU A 53 -17.18 8.91 -6.19
N LYS A 54 -17.92 8.29 -7.11
CA LYS A 54 -18.89 8.96 -8.01
C LYS A 54 -20.25 9.21 -7.36
N GLU A 55 -20.51 8.57 -6.21
CA GLU A 55 -21.71 8.74 -5.39
C GLU A 55 -21.42 8.38 -3.92
N ASP A 56 -22.40 8.58 -3.04
CA ASP A 56 -22.32 8.16 -1.64
C ASP A 56 -22.29 6.63 -1.56
N VAL A 57 -21.39 6.08 -0.74
CA VAL A 57 -21.29 4.63 -0.50
C VAL A 57 -21.36 4.31 0.98
N LYS A 58 -22.04 3.23 1.32
CA LYS A 58 -22.22 2.71 2.68
C LYS A 58 -22.28 1.19 2.64
N GLY A 59 -21.86 0.53 3.69
CA GLY A 59 -21.94 -0.93 3.81
C GLY A 59 -20.58 -1.56 4.02
N ILE A 60 -20.24 -2.58 3.26
CA ILE A 60 -19.01 -3.33 3.37
C ILE A 60 -18.18 -3.12 2.11
N LEU A 61 -16.99 -2.58 2.26
CA LEU A 61 -15.99 -2.58 1.19
C LEU A 61 -15.40 -4.00 1.10
N HIS A 62 -15.56 -4.64 -0.04
CA HIS A 62 -15.00 -5.94 -0.36
C HIS A 62 -13.90 -5.75 -1.39
N ILE A 63 -12.67 -6.15 -1.04
CA ILE A 63 -11.51 -6.11 -1.94
C ILE A 63 -11.15 -7.54 -2.25
N ASP A 64 -11.60 -8.01 -3.40
CA ASP A 64 -11.44 -9.40 -3.78
C ASP A 64 -9.98 -9.68 -4.17
N GLU A 65 -9.42 -10.68 -3.50
CA GLU A 65 -8.04 -11.14 -3.65
C GLU A 65 -6.97 -10.05 -3.45
N VAL A 66 -6.88 -9.51 -2.23
CA VAL A 66 -5.74 -8.68 -1.79
C VAL A 66 -4.49 -9.56 -1.65
N HIS A 67 -3.44 -9.24 -2.38
CA HIS A 67 -2.15 -9.93 -2.36
C HIS A 67 -1.01 -8.95 -2.04
N ASP A 68 -0.62 -8.76 -0.74
CA ASP A 68 -0.98 -9.65 0.38
C ASP A 68 -1.56 -8.87 1.56
N TRP A 69 -1.13 -7.64 1.80
CA TRP A 69 -1.55 -6.82 2.92
C TRP A 69 -1.94 -5.42 2.44
N ALA A 70 -3.08 -4.91 2.90
CA ALA A 70 -3.57 -3.62 2.45
C ALA A 70 -3.96 -2.70 3.60
N GLN A 71 -3.75 -1.41 3.37
CA GLN A 71 -4.32 -0.31 4.15
C GLN A 71 -5.30 0.45 3.27
N VAL A 72 -6.48 0.75 3.82
CA VAL A 72 -7.54 1.49 3.13
C VAL A 72 -7.71 2.85 3.78
N PHE A 73 -7.70 3.91 2.97
CA PHE A 73 -7.85 5.29 3.44
C PHE A 73 -9.00 5.99 2.72
N ALA A 74 -9.69 6.89 3.43
CA ALA A 74 -10.61 7.87 2.85
C ALA A 74 -10.06 9.27 3.13
N ASP A 75 -9.80 10.05 2.09
CA ASP A 75 -9.20 11.40 2.18
C ASP A 75 -7.96 11.45 3.09
N GLY A 76 -7.14 10.41 3.04
CA GLY A 76 -5.92 10.26 3.85
C GLY A 76 -6.14 9.67 5.24
N LYS A 77 -7.37 9.54 5.72
CA LYS A 77 -7.69 8.93 7.02
C LYS A 77 -7.78 7.41 6.89
N LEU A 78 -7.04 6.68 7.73
CA LEU A 78 -7.06 5.21 7.75
C LEU A 78 -8.45 4.71 8.19
N LEU A 79 -9.07 3.90 7.33
CA LEU A 79 -10.33 3.20 7.61
C LEU A 79 -10.08 1.82 8.23
N GLY A 80 -9.07 1.10 7.73
CA GLY A 80 -8.74 -0.23 8.22
C GLY A 80 -7.62 -0.91 7.43
N ARG A 81 -7.40 -2.16 7.78
CA ARG A 81 -6.36 -3.02 7.18
C ARG A 81 -6.95 -4.36 6.80
N LEU A 82 -6.38 -4.98 5.78
CA LEU A 82 -6.74 -6.30 5.30
C LEU A 82 -5.47 -7.16 5.21
N ASP A 83 -5.57 -8.42 5.59
CA ASP A 83 -4.44 -9.36 5.61
C ASP A 83 -4.85 -10.70 4.99
N ARG A 84 -4.27 -11.02 3.83
CA ARG A 84 -4.49 -12.29 3.12
C ARG A 84 -4.26 -13.51 4.00
N ARG A 85 -3.26 -13.46 4.87
CA ARG A 85 -2.90 -14.59 5.74
C ARG A 85 -4.02 -14.95 6.73
N ARG A 86 -4.92 -13.99 6.99
CA ARG A 86 -6.09 -14.16 7.87
C ARG A 86 -7.39 -14.32 7.11
N GLY A 87 -7.35 -14.28 5.77
CA GLY A 87 -8.56 -14.28 4.94
C GLY A 87 -9.39 -13.00 5.08
N GLU A 88 -8.75 -11.88 5.41
CA GLU A 88 -9.42 -10.59 5.60
C GLU A 88 -9.49 -9.86 4.27
N PHE A 89 -10.66 -9.88 3.63
CA PHE A 89 -10.92 -9.24 2.35
C PHE A 89 -12.08 -8.22 2.41
N THR A 90 -12.66 -8.02 3.58
CA THR A 90 -13.80 -7.13 3.78
C THR A 90 -13.54 -6.11 4.88
N LEU A 91 -14.01 -4.87 4.65
CA LEU A 91 -13.91 -3.79 5.61
C LEU A 91 -15.27 -3.11 5.78
N PRO A 92 -15.94 -3.25 6.93
CA PRO A 92 -17.17 -2.52 7.21
C PRO A 92 -16.91 -1.01 7.27
N LEU A 93 -17.64 -0.25 6.46
CA LEU A 93 -17.61 1.21 6.47
C LEU A 93 -18.44 1.71 7.65
N LYS A 94 -17.79 2.28 8.65
CA LYS A 94 -18.46 2.78 9.87
C LYS A 94 -19.41 3.94 9.58
N GLU A 95 -19.09 4.72 8.55
CA GLU A 95 -19.84 5.90 8.11
C GLU A 95 -20.07 5.85 6.60
N THR A 96 -21.04 6.60 6.12
CA THR A 96 -21.23 6.81 4.68
C THR A 96 -20.09 7.65 4.14
N LEU A 97 -19.32 7.09 3.20
CA LEU A 97 -18.36 7.85 2.43
C LEU A 97 -19.10 8.64 1.34
N LYS A 98 -18.87 9.93 1.29
CA LYS A 98 -19.59 10.84 0.39
C LYS A 98 -19.04 10.79 -1.04
N LYS A 99 -19.89 11.13 -1.99
CA LYS A 99 -19.45 11.45 -3.36
C LYS A 99 -18.29 12.45 -3.31
N GLY A 100 -17.24 12.20 -4.09
CA GLY A 100 -16.04 13.01 -4.14
C GLY A 100 -14.95 12.57 -3.14
N THR A 101 -15.26 11.67 -2.20
CA THR A 101 -14.24 11.08 -1.31
C THR A 101 -13.19 10.36 -2.13
N ARG A 102 -11.93 10.64 -1.86
CA ARG A 102 -10.78 9.92 -2.40
C ARG A 102 -10.56 8.66 -1.61
N LEU A 103 -10.77 7.51 -2.24
CA LEU A 103 -10.48 6.20 -1.66
C LEU A 103 -9.11 5.72 -2.14
N ASP A 104 -8.22 5.45 -1.20
CA ASP A 104 -6.87 4.95 -1.42
C ASP A 104 -6.73 3.54 -0.84
N ILE A 105 -6.23 2.60 -1.62
CA ILE A 105 -5.91 1.24 -1.19
C ILE A 105 -4.42 1.01 -1.45
N LEU A 106 -3.62 1.06 -0.39
CA LEU A 106 -2.19 0.79 -0.43
C LEU A 106 -1.97 -0.69 -0.17
N VAL A 107 -1.43 -1.41 -1.14
CA VAL A 107 -1.16 -2.84 -1.04
C VAL A 107 0.34 -3.09 -1.01
N GLU A 108 0.80 -3.85 -0.03
CA GLU A 108 2.16 -4.36 0.06
C GLU A 108 2.20 -5.79 -0.43
N ALA A 109 3.04 -6.04 -1.42
CA ALA A 109 3.36 -7.37 -1.91
C ALA A 109 4.40 -8.00 -0.98
N MET A 110 4.00 -9.01 -0.25
CA MET A 110 4.92 -9.87 0.50
C MET A 110 5.68 -10.81 -0.45
N GLY A 111 6.47 -11.71 0.09
CA GLY A 111 7.19 -12.69 -0.74
C GLY A 111 6.27 -13.49 -1.66
N ARG A 112 6.77 -13.85 -2.85
CA ARG A 112 6.02 -14.69 -3.78
C ARG A 112 6.09 -16.16 -3.38
N VAL A 113 5.00 -16.86 -3.65
CA VAL A 113 4.99 -18.33 -3.55
C VAL A 113 5.96 -18.90 -4.58
N ASN A 114 6.89 -19.74 -4.13
CA ASN A 114 7.96 -20.30 -4.99
C ASN A 114 7.82 -21.80 -5.24
N PHE A 115 6.72 -22.42 -4.81
CA PHE A 115 6.53 -23.85 -4.91
C PHE A 115 5.05 -24.22 -5.16
N ASP A 116 4.83 -25.39 -5.83
CA ASP A 116 3.54 -25.98 -6.14
C ASP A 116 2.67 -25.13 -7.09
N LYS A 117 1.42 -25.52 -7.27
CA LYS A 117 0.42 -24.91 -8.18
C LYS A 117 0.15 -23.42 -7.92
N SER A 118 0.53 -22.93 -6.75
CA SER A 118 0.34 -21.55 -6.33
C SER A 118 1.47 -20.59 -6.78
N ILE A 119 2.42 -21.02 -7.62
CA ILE A 119 3.52 -20.18 -8.11
C ILE A 119 3.05 -19.02 -9.02
N HIS A 120 1.82 -19.08 -9.54
CA HIS A 120 1.20 -18.01 -10.31
C HIS A 120 0.62 -16.89 -9.44
N ASP A 121 1.18 -16.69 -8.27
CA ASP A 121 0.77 -15.71 -7.28
C ASP A 121 1.03 -14.28 -7.76
N ARG A 122 0.04 -13.67 -8.43
CA ARG A 122 0.07 -12.26 -8.81
C ARG A 122 -0.15 -11.37 -7.59
N LYS A 123 0.42 -10.15 -7.63
CA LYS A 123 0.43 -9.22 -6.49
C LYS A 123 -0.45 -7.98 -6.72
N GLY A 124 -0.74 -7.27 -5.63
CA GLY A 124 -1.67 -6.16 -5.65
C GLY A 124 -3.12 -6.62 -5.42
N ILE A 125 -4.07 -6.00 -6.08
CA ILE A 125 -5.47 -6.44 -6.13
C ILE A 125 -5.66 -7.16 -7.45
N THR A 126 -6.05 -8.44 -7.40
CA THR A 126 -5.99 -9.29 -8.59
C THR A 126 -7.35 -9.48 -9.28
N ASN A 127 -8.44 -9.09 -8.64
CA ASN A 127 -9.77 -9.23 -9.20
C ASN A 127 -10.54 -7.89 -9.17
N LYS A 128 -11.30 -7.59 -8.12
CA LYS A 128 -12.18 -6.41 -8.08
C LYS A 128 -12.29 -5.77 -6.70
N VAL A 129 -12.83 -4.56 -6.67
CA VAL A 129 -13.19 -3.83 -5.46
C VAL A 129 -14.66 -3.46 -5.55
N GLU A 130 -15.43 -3.85 -4.54
CA GLU A 130 -16.87 -3.68 -4.50
C GLU A 130 -17.33 -3.06 -3.18
N VAL A 131 -18.47 -2.37 -3.22
CA VAL A 131 -19.22 -2.00 -2.02
C VAL A 131 -20.51 -2.80 -1.99
N VAL A 132 -20.71 -3.54 -0.89
CA VAL A 132 -21.90 -4.35 -0.65
C VAL A 132 -22.79 -3.64 0.37
N SER A 133 -24.04 -3.34 0.00
CA SER A 133 -25.03 -2.68 0.84
C SER A 133 -26.37 -3.43 0.75
N GLY A 134 -26.63 -4.31 1.72
CA GLY A 134 -27.74 -5.25 1.65
C GLY A 134 -27.60 -6.18 0.44
N GLU A 135 -28.58 -6.19 -0.45
CA GLU A 135 -28.57 -6.99 -1.70
C GLU A 135 -27.87 -6.27 -2.86
N GLN A 136 -27.52 -5.00 -2.70
CA GLN A 136 -26.84 -4.23 -3.73
C GLN A 136 -25.35 -4.42 -3.68
N VAL A 137 -24.76 -4.73 -4.82
CA VAL A 137 -23.31 -4.84 -5.02
C VAL A 137 -22.90 -3.86 -6.09
N LYS A 138 -21.93 -3.01 -5.77
CA LYS A 138 -21.41 -2.00 -6.70
C LYS A 138 -19.91 -2.15 -6.82
N GLU A 139 -19.44 -2.44 -8.01
CA GLU A 139 -18.03 -2.43 -8.35
C GLU A 139 -17.49 -1.00 -8.48
N LEU A 140 -16.35 -0.73 -7.88
CA LEU A 140 -15.64 0.54 -8.00
C LEU A 140 -14.70 0.50 -9.22
N LYS A 141 -14.74 1.57 -10.02
CA LYS A 141 -14.00 1.70 -11.28
C LYS A 141 -13.34 3.08 -11.41
N GLY A 142 -12.47 3.20 -12.40
CA GLY A 142 -11.76 4.45 -12.69
C GLY A 142 -10.65 4.70 -11.69
N TRP A 143 -9.55 3.97 -11.87
CA TRP A 143 -8.42 3.92 -10.94
C TRP A 143 -7.22 4.70 -11.45
N GLU A 144 -6.62 5.46 -10.56
CA GLU A 144 -5.26 5.95 -10.65
C GLU A 144 -4.35 4.98 -9.91
N VAL A 145 -3.35 4.45 -10.57
CA VAL A 145 -2.46 3.44 -10.00
C VAL A 145 -1.05 3.98 -9.91
N TYR A 146 -0.45 3.87 -8.74
CA TYR A 146 0.88 4.41 -8.45
C TYR A 146 1.82 3.28 -8.07
N ASN A 147 2.84 3.09 -8.88
CA ASN A 147 3.92 2.15 -8.60
C ASN A 147 4.85 2.69 -7.52
N LEU A 148 5.09 1.92 -6.48
CA LEU A 148 5.90 2.31 -5.33
C LEU A 148 7.02 1.28 -5.10
N PRO A 149 7.95 1.15 -6.05
CA PRO A 149 9.04 0.21 -5.92
C PRO A 149 10.05 0.67 -4.85
N PRO A 150 10.57 -0.23 -3.99
CA PRO A 150 11.50 0.13 -2.93
C PRO A 150 12.96 0.24 -3.39
N PHE A 151 13.21 0.71 -4.62
CA PHE A 151 14.55 0.96 -5.12
C PHE A 151 15.13 2.24 -4.52
N TYR A 152 16.43 2.25 -4.27
CA TYR A 152 17.12 3.42 -3.73
C TYR A 152 16.90 4.66 -4.62
N GLU A 153 17.00 4.52 -5.94
CA GLU A 153 16.82 5.60 -6.89
C GLU A 153 15.42 6.23 -6.82
N PHE A 154 14.41 5.42 -6.53
CA PHE A 154 13.03 5.89 -6.38
C PHE A 154 12.79 6.54 -5.01
N VAL A 155 13.30 5.91 -3.93
CA VAL A 155 13.07 6.37 -2.56
C VAL A 155 13.90 7.61 -2.25
N SER A 156 15.15 7.69 -2.71
CA SER A 156 16.08 8.80 -2.43
C SER A 156 15.63 10.15 -3.00
N GLN A 157 14.76 10.16 -4.01
CA GLN A 157 14.26 11.36 -4.68
C GLN A 157 13.03 11.98 -4.01
N LYS A 158 12.55 11.43 -2.89
CA LYS A 158 11.36 11.97 -2.20
C LYS A 158 11.68 13.27 -1.48
N ASN A 159 10.66 14.10 -1.28
CA ASN A 159 10.79 15.38 -0.60
C ASN A 159 10.90 15.19 0.91
N TYR A 160 12.09 14.80 1.36
CA TYR A 160 12.39 14.59 2.76
C TYR A 160 12.52 15.93 3.50
N GLN A 161 11.94 15.98 4.69
CA GLN A 161 12.05 17.10 5.61
C GLN A 161 12.42 16.59 6.99
N ALA A 162 13.27 17.33 7.70
CA ALA A 162 13.56 17.05 9.11
C ALA A 162 12.25 17.08 9.91
N GLY A 163 11.99 16.05 10.68
CA GLY A 163 10.74 16.01 11.43
C GLY A 163 10.53 14.76 12.25
N LYS A 164 9.38 14.74 12.91
CA LYS A 164 8.90 13.60 13.68
C LYS A 164 8.11 12.64 12.78
N PRO A 165 7.92 11.37 13.20
CA PRO A 165 7.00 10.46 12.53
C PRO A 165 5.63 11.10 12.29
N VAL A 166 5.08 10.90 11.10
CA VAL A 166 3.74 11.39 10.72
C VAL A 166 2.71 10.29 10.91
N ASP A 167 1.45 10.68 11.06
CA ASP A 167 0.34 9.74 11.03
C ASP A 167 0.05 9.35 9.58
N GLY A 168 0.22 8.05 9.28
CA GLY A 168 0.05 7.52 7.93
C GLY A 168 1.33 6.96 7.31
N PRO A 169 1.24 6.47 6.06
CA PRO A 169 2.39 5.90 5.36
C PRO A 169 3.38 7.00 4.94
N ALA A 170 4.67 6.74 5.15
CA ALA A 170 5.72 7.67 4.80
C ALA A 170 7.04 6.95 4.53
N TYR A 171 7.93 7.63 3.82
CA TYR A 171 9.33 7.24 3.74
C TYR A 171 10.09 7.92 4.86
N TYR A 172 11.00 7.16 5.48
CA TYR A 172 11.88 7.65 6.55
C TYR A 172 13.31 7.47 6.12
N LYS A 173 14.12 8.49 6.36
CA LYS A 173 15.54 8.47 6.08
C LYS A 173 16.31 8.84 7.34
N ALA A 174 17.37 8.09 7.62
CA ALA A 174 18.30 8.37 8.70
C ALA A 174 19.72 8.02 8.25
N THR A 175 20.70 8.70 8.83
CA THR A 175 22.12 8.47 8.56
C THR A 175 22.81 8.10 9.85
N PHE A 176 23.63 7.07 9.80
CA PHE A 176 24.51 6.69 10.89
C PHE A 176 25.90 6.37 10.35
N ARG A 177 26.90 6.46 11.23
CA ARG A 177 28.28 6.14 10.91
C ARG A 177 28.70 4.90 11.67
N LEU A 178 29.32 3.98 10.96
CA LEU A 178 30.00 2.84 11.57
C LEU A 178 31.48 3.20 11.72
N ASP A 179 31.97 3.16 12.95
CA ASP A 179 33.39 3.25 13.22
C ASP A 179 34.00 1.88 12.92
N LYS A 180 35.20 1.90 12.33
CA LYS A 180 35.95 0.69 11.97
C LYS A 180 36.56 0.06 13.20
#